data_02dad4d643353518a119fbf5e3bd6144
#
_entry.id   02dad4d643353518a119fbf5e3bd6144
#
_cell.length_a   1.000
_cell.length_b   1.000
_cell.length_c   1.000
_cell.angle_alpha   90.00
_cell.angle_beta   90.00
_cell.angle_gamma   90.00
#
_symmetry.space_group_name_H-M   'P 1'
#
loop_
_entity.id
_entity.type
_entity.pdbx_description
1 polymer ?
#
loop_
_entity_poly.entity_id
_entity_poly.type
_entity_poly.pdbx_seq_one_letter_code
_entity_poly.pdbx_strand_id
1 'polypeptide(L)'
;MRVRTVLASATALLLTTALATAFTPPTAPAPAPAATDHAATVRALEAAVRSGVPGATVTVRDTHGTWSATAGTGDLRTGKPRSADDRYRIGSLTKTFVATVLLQLEAEGRLSLDDTVDKWLPGLVAGQGNDGRRITLRQLLGHTSGIPDYTADPDFRARYLTEDGFRQHRYDTLAPRQLVAIALRHAPDFAPGTSWRYSNTNYVIAGMVIEKATGRSYAGEITRRLIEPLRLTATSVPVGQSGVPRPSSRAYSTFDGSVGEPYDVTGLDPSLAAASGAMISDSADLDRFYAALLGGRLLPARQSGELRTTVAIAGAPDVRYGLGLMDRRLSCGVHVWTHTGDILGSTSVAASTSDGRHTLALNFDGDWAGDTTAVLDAEYCGTAGPPTRPHN
;
A
#
# COMPACT_ATOMS: atom_id res chain seq x y z
N MET A 1 107.66 -26.62 31.28
CA MET A 1 106.44 -26.62 32.05
C MET A 1 105.39 -27.29 31.19
N ARG A 2 104.86 -28.43 31.61
CA ARG A 2 103.99 -29.31 30.82
C ARG A 2 102.52 -29.00 31.22
N VAL A 3 101.66 -28.65 30.24
CA VAL A 3 100.25 -28.56 30.44
C VAL A 3 99.61 -29.79 29.84
N ARG A 4 98.88 -30.54 30.65
CA ARG A 4 98.06 -31.71 30.23
C ARG A 4 96.71 -31.29 29.74
N THR A 5 96.39 -31.78 28.55
CA THR A 5 95.07 -31.62 27.96
C THR A 5 94.17 -32.79 28.43
N VAL A 6 92.98 -32.44 28.96
CA VAL A 6 91.96 -33.44 29.32
C VAL A 6 90.92 -33.40 28.22
N LEU A 7 90.68 -34.51 27.55
CA LEU A 7 89.53 -34.67 26.64
C LEU A 7 88.27 -35.02 27.46
N ALA A 8 87.26 -34.27 27.29
CA ALA A 8 85.91 -34.59 27.78
C ALA A 8 85.02 -34.97 26.59
N SER A 9 84.54 -36.21 26.57
CA SER A 9 83.64 -36.76 25.57
C SER A 9 82.22 -36.32 25.92
N ALA A 10 81.54 -35.54 25.06
CA ALA A 10 80.13 -35.15 25.18
C ALA A 10 79.30 -36.10 24.32
N THR A 11 78.43 -36.89 24.95
CA THR A 11 77.43 -37.73 24.31
C THR A 11 76.20 -36.84 23.96
N ALA A 12 75.92 -36.63 22.66
CA ALA A 12 74.78 -35.90 22.19
C ALA A 12 73.56 -36.83 22.19
N LEU A 13 72.55 -36.48 22.98
CA LEU A 13 71.23 -37.12 23.00
C LEU A 13 70.35 -36.38 21.97
N LEU A 14 69.96 -37.01 20.85
CA LEU A 14 69.03 -36.51 19.85
C LEU A 14 67.60 -36.72 20.35
N LEU A 15 66.94 -35.64 20.78
CA LEU A 15 65.49 -35.61 20.99
C LEU A 15 64.84 -35.33 19.64
N THR A 16 64.18 -36.33 19.08
CA THR A 16 63.26 -36.16 17.94
C THR A 16 61.91 -35.69 18.44
N THR A 17 61.59 -34.41 18.30
CA THR A 17 60.25 -33.87 18.51
C THR A 17 59.40 -34.15 17.26
N ALA A 18 58.43 -35.09 17.38
CA ALA A 18 57.39 -35.32 16.39
C ALA A 18 56.38 -34.17 16.43
N LEU A 19 56.38 -33.30 15.43
CA LEU A 19 55.31 -32.33 15.21
C LEU A 19 54.05 -33.09 14.74
N ALA A 20 53.08 -33.29 15.62
CA ALA A 20 51.74 -33.74 15.24
C ALA A 20 51.01 -32.57 14.56
N THR A 21 50.94 -32.54 13.24
CA THR A 21 50.03 -31.64 12.48
C THR A 21 48.59 -32.12 12.70
N ALA A 22 47.85 -31.40 13.52
CA ALA A 22 46.41 -31.62 13.67
C ALA A 22 45.70 -31.22 12.34
N PHE A 23 45.29 -32.22 11.57
CA PHE A 23 44.37 -32.04 10.46
C PHE A 23 43.02 -31.60 11.04
N THR A 24 42.66 -30.30 10.95
CA THR A 24 41.29 -29.83 11.11
C THR A 24 40.53 -30.24 9.86
N PRO A 25 39.42 -31.02 9.98
CA PRO A 25 38.58 -31.34 8.85
C PRO A 25 37.98 -30.03 8.30
N PRO A 26 37.81 -29.89 6.98
CA PRO A 26 37.16 -28.74 6.41
C PRO A 26 35.76 -28.62 7.00
N THR A 27 35.46 -27.47 7.62
CA THR A 27 34.10 -27.12 8.10
C THR A 27 33.19 -27.16 6.87
N ALA A 28 32.19 -28.04 6.90
CA ALA A 28 31.15 -28.04 5.86
C ALA A 28 30.60 -26.61 5.73
N PRO A 29 30.38 -26.09 4.51
CA PRO A 29 29.77 -24.78 4.33
C PRO A 29 28.39 -24.81 5.05
N ALA A 30 28.11 -23.75 5.82
CA ALA A 30 26.83 -23.59 6.43
C ALA A 30 25.75 -23.75 5.32
N PRO A 31 24.63 -24.46 5.59
CA PRO A 31 23.57 -24.57 4.61
C PRO A 31 23.18 -23.17 4.20
N ALA A 32 23.11 -22.92 2.89
CA ALA A 32 22.56 -21.68 2.37
C ALA A 32 21.18 -21.48 3.01
N PRO A 33 20.84 -20.26 3.46
CA PRO A 33 19.50 -20.00 3.99
C PRO A 33 18.50 -20.55 2.98
N ALA A 34 17.55 -21.35 3.45
CA ALA A 34 16.50 -21.89 2.62
C ALA A 34 15.84 -20.69 1.92
N ALA A 35 15.74 -20.73 0.60
CA ALA A 35 14.94 -19.77 -0.14
C ALA A 35 13.56 -19.74 0.51
N THR A 36 13.05 -18.55 0.84
CA THR A 36 11.71 -18.42 1.40
C THR A 36 10.73 -19.10 0.45
N ASP A 37 10.13 -20.18 0.91
CA ASP A 37 9.15 -20.93 0.09
C ASP A 37 7.83 -20.16 0.11
N HIS A 38 7.60 -19.30 -0.91
CA HIS A 38 6.34 -18.58 -1.09
C HIS A 38 5.16 -19.48 -1.53
N ALA A 39 5.27 -20.80 -1.37
CA ALA A 39 4.24 -21.74 -1.80
C ALA A 39 2.88 -21.50 -1.12
N ALA A 40 2.87 -21.03 0.13
CA ALA A 40 1.62 -20.66 0.80
C ALA A 40 0.96 -19.46 0.11
N THR A 41 1.72 -18.45 -0.24
CA THR A 41 1.29 -17.24 -0.95
C THR A 41 0.75 -17.57 -2.35
N VAL A 42 1.44 -18.46 -3.09
CA VAL A 42 0.93 -18.97 -4.39
C VAL A 42 -0.42 -19.66 -4.21
N ARG A 43 -0.55 -20.57 -3.24
CA ARG A 43 -1.83 -21.26 -2.98
C ARG A 43 -2.96 -20.31 -2.62
N ALA A 44 -2.67 -19.24 -1.84
CA ALA A 44 -3.66 -18.23 -1.49
C ALA A 44 -4.08 -17.41 -2.73
N LEU A 45 -3.14 -17.07 -3.62
CA LEU A 45 -3.41 -16.38 -4.88
C LEU A 45 -4.30 -17.23 -5.81
N GLU A 46 -3.97 -18.52 -5.97
CA GLU A 46 -4.78 -19.48 -6.73
C GLU A 46 -6.17 -19.68 -6.11
N ALA A 47 -6.28 -19.66 -4.78
CA ALA A 47 -7.56 -19.76 -4.09
C ALA A 47 -8.45 -18.55 -4.38
N ALA A 48 -7.88 -17.33 -4.47
CA ALA A 48 -8.60 -16.13 -4.88
C ALA A 48 -9.18 -16.30 -6.30
N VAL A 49 -8.41 -16.84 -7.26
CA VAL A 49 -8.91 -17.11 -8.60
C VAL A 49 -10.01 -18.18 -8.58
N ARG A 50 -9.84 -19.25 -7.81
CA ARG A 50 -10.89 -20.27 -7.65
C ARG A 50 -12.17 -19.74 -6.99
N SER A 51 -12.09 -18.67 -6.20
CA SER A 51 -13.28 -18.02 -5.61
C SER A 51 -14.05 -17.11 -6.57
N GLY A 52 -13.52 -16.90 -7.80
CA GLY A 52 -14.19 -16.15 -8.86
C GLY A 52 -13.47 -14.89 -9.33
N VAL A 53 -12.31 -14.54 -8.77
CA VAL A 53 -11.47 -13.46 -9.31
C VAL A 53 -10.91 -13.87 -10.66
N PRO A 54 -11.03 -13.06 -11.74
CA PRO A 54 -10.50 -13.41 -13.05
C PRO A 54 -8.99 -13.65 -13.04
N GLY A 55 -8.24 -12.75 -12.43
CA GLY A 55 -6.79 -12.84 -12.32
C GLY A 55 -6.24 -12.12 -11.11
N ALA A 56 -5.06 -12.56 -10.68
CA ALA A 56 -4.38 -12.05 -9.50
C ALA A 56 -2.89 -11.93 -9.75
N THR A 57 -2.24 -10.96 -9.11
CA THR A 57 -0.79 -10.80 -9.08
C THR A 57 -0.31 -10.46 -7.68
N VAL A 58 0.86 -10.93 -7.32
CA VAL A 58 1.57 -10.55 -6.09
C VAL A 58 3.04 -10.34 -6.41
N THR A 59 3.62 -9.32 -5.80
CA THR A 59 5.09 -9.14 -5.70
C THR A 59 5.44 -9.06 -4.23
N VAL A 60 6.51 -9.75 -3.86
CA VAL A 60 7.09 -9.76 -2.52
C VAL A 60 8.55 -9.35 -2.63
N ARG A 61 9.00 -8.54 -1.71
CA ARG A 61 10.39 -8.19 -1.55
C ARG A 61 10.80 -8.43 -0.10
N ASP A 62 11.85 -9.21 0.08
CA ASP A 62 12.43 -9.50 1.38
C ASP A 62 13.95 -9.40 1.37
N THR A 63 14.66 -10.00 2.35
CA THR A 63 16.11 -10.03 2.44
C THR A 63 16.77 -10.94 1.38
N HIS A 64 16.01 -11.80 0.70
CA HIS A 64 16.48 -12.70 -0.36
C HIS A 64 16.32 -12.10 -1.75
N GLY A 65 15.54 -11.04 -1.89
CA GLY A 65 15.33 -10.36 -3.16
C GLY A 65 13.88 -9.98 -3.44
N THR A 66 13.53 -9.95 -4.72
CA THR A 66 12.16 -9.69 -5.19
C THR A 66 11.65 -10.91 -5.93
N TRP A 67 10.47 -11.34 -5.57
CA TRP A 67 9.77 -12.47 -6.17
C TRP A 67 8.35 -12.04 -6.56
N SER A 68 7.81 -12.64 -7.64
CA SER A 68 6.45 -12.36 -8.10
C SER A 68 5.76 -13.62 -8.55
N ALA A 69 4.45 -13.68 -8.37
CA ALA A 69 3.60 -14.72 -8.91
C ALA A 69 2.29 -14.14 -9.45
N THR A 70 1.68 -14.88 -10.36
CA THR A 70 0.40 -14.55 -10.97
C THR A 70 -0.48 -15.78 -11.05
N ALA A 71 -1.79 -15.60 -11.06
CA ALA A 71 -2.77 -16.65 -11.29
C ALA A 71 -3.90 -16.11 -12.16
N GLY A 72 -4.54 -16.97 -12.93
CA GLY A 72 -5.72 -16.64 -13.74
C GLY A 72 -5.41 -15.76 -14.95
N THR A 73 -6.42 -15.00 -15.36
CA THR A 73 -6.50 -14.32 -16.66
C THR A 73 -6.56 -12.81 -16.47
N GLY A 74 -5.68 -12.08 -17.14
CA GLY A 74 -5.65 -10.60 -17.11
C GLY A 74 -6.57 -9.93 -18.14
N ASP A 75 -7.11 -10.67 -19.12
CA ASP A 75 -8.12 -10.19 -20.09
C ASP A 75 -9.04 -11.34 -20.48
N LEU A 76 -10.25 -11.36 -19.91
CA LEU A 76 -11.24 -12.43 -20.14
C LEU A 76 -11.68 -12.53 -21.61
N ARG A 77 -11.68 -11.42 -22.35
CA ARG A 77 -12.08 -11.41 -23.76
C ARG A 77 -11.06 -12.11 -24.66
N THR A 78 -9.78 -12.05 -24.34
CA THR A 78 -8.70 -12.61 -25.16
C THR A 78 -8.10 -13.89 -24.58
N GLY A 79 -8.39 -14.20 -23.31
CA GLY A 79 -7.74 -15.28 -22.57
C GLY A 79 -6.28 -14.98 -22.20
N LYS A 80 -5.81 -13.70 -22.35
CA LYS A 80 -4.44 -13.33 -21.99
C LYS A 80 -4.20 -13.62 -20.50
N PRO A 81 -3.17 -14.40 -20.13
CA PRO A 81 -2.82 -14.63 -18.72
C PRO A 81 -2.50 -13.33 -17.99
N ARG A 82 -2.71 -13.31 -16.68
CA ARG A 82 -2.23 -12.22 -15.80
C ARG A 82 -0.71 -12.15 -15.84
N SER A 83 -0.15 -10.93 -15.85
CA SER A 83 1.29 -10.70 -15.80
C SER A 83 1.69 -9.94 -14.52
N ALA A 84 2.89 -10.20 -14.01
CA ALA A 84 3.45 -9.47 -12.88
C ALA A 84 3.68 -7.98 -13.19
N ASP A 85 3.94 -7.64 -14.45
CA ASP A 85 4.16 -6.27 -14.92
C ASP A 85 2.86 -5.54 -15.29
N ASP A 86 1.70 -6.21 -15.16
CA ASP A 86 0.43 -5.56 -15.49
C ASP A 86 0.12 -4.44 -14.50
N ARG A 87 -0.07 -3.23 -15.05
CA ARG A 87 -0.54 -2.07 -14.31
C ARG A 87 -2.02 -2.19 -14.02
N TYR A 88 -2.43 -1.62 -12.90
CA TYR A 88 -3.81 -1.61 -12.42
C TYR A 88 -4.12 -0.34 -11.63
N ARG A 89 -5.39 -0.01 -11.46
CA ARG A 89 -5.82 1.06 -10.56
C ARG A 89 -5.62 0.61 -9.13
N ILE A 90 -4.92 1.43 -8.35
CA ILE A 90 -4.55 1.07 -6.97
C ILE A 90 -5.56 1.56 -5.92
N GLY A 91 -6.63 2.22 -6.36
CA GLY A 91 -7.68 2.69 -5.45
C GLY A 91 -7.11 3.48 -4.28
N SER A 92 -7.60 3.18 -3.10
CA SER A 92 -7.24 3.92 -1.87
C SER A 92 -5.79 3.82 -1.42
N LEU A 93 -4.95 2.95 -2.01
CA LEU A 93 -3.49 3.04 -1.82
C LEU A 93 -2.95 4.43 -2.21
N THR A 94 -3.64 5.17 -3.09
CA THR A 94 -3.39 6.57 -3.41
C THR A 94 -3.26 7.45 -2.15
N LYS A 95 -4.02 7.14 -1.10
CA LYS A 95 -4.04 7.91 0.14
C LYS A 95 -2.68 7.92 0.85
N THR A 96 -1.96 6.81 0.81
CA THR A 96 -0.63 6.72 1.40
C THR A 96 0.35 7.67 0.70
N PHE A 97 0.26 7.80 -0.63
CA PHE A 97 1.06 8.77 -1.39
C PHE A 97 0.70 10.21 -1.04
N VAL A 98 -0.59 10.54 -0.99
CA VAL A 98 -1.08 11.88 -0.63
C VAL A 98 -0.66 12.27 0.79
N ALA A 99 -0.82 11.37 1.76
CA ALA A 99 -0.38 11.58 3.14
C ALA A 99 1.13 11.81 3.24
N THR A 100 1.92 11.02 2.50
CA THR A 100 3.39 11.18 2.46
C THR A 100 3.78 12.57 1.95
N VAL A 101 3.11 13.09 0.91
CA VAL A 101 3.38 14.44 0.39
C VAL A 101 3.03 15.51 1.43
N LEU A 102 1.89 15.40 2.13
CA LEU A 102 1.53 16.37 3.18
C LEU A 102 2.52 16.35 4.35
N LEU A 103 2.97 15.17 4.75
CA LEU A 103 4.00 15.03 5.79
C LEU A 103 5.36 15.59 5.35
N GLN A 104 5.73 15.48 4.06
CA GLN A 104 6.92 16.15 3.53
C GLN A 104 6.77 17.68 3.56
N LEU A 105 5.60 18.20 3.19
CA LEU A 105 5.33 19.64 3.24
C LEU A 105 5.34 20.17 4.68
N GLU A 106 4.89 19.38 5.65
CA GLU A 106 5.04 19.72 7.07
C GLU A 106 6.50 19.74 7.51
N ALA A 107 7.28 18.73 7.10
CA ALA A 107 8.72 18.69 7.40
C ALA A 107 9.48 19.89 6.81
N GLU A 108 9.03 20.41 5.67
CA GLU A 108 9.55 21.62 5.02
C GLU A 108 9.06 22.92 5.67
N GLY A 109 8.20 22.85 6.70
CA GLY A 109 7.60 24.02 7.37
C GLY A 109 6.62 24.81 6.50
N ARG A 110 6.11 24.21 5.42
CA ARG A 110 5.17 24.84 4.49
C ARG A 110 3.73 24.82 4.97
N LEU A 111 3.40 23.88 5.83
CA LEU A 111 2.12 23.74 6.52
C LEU A 111 2.33 23.07 7.87
N SER A 112 1.30 23.04 8.71
CA SER A 112 1.24 22.19 9.90
C SER A 112 0.05 21.25 9.76
N LEU A 113 0.18 20.00 10.19
CA LEU A 113 -0.96 19.08 10.26
C LEU A 113 -2.04 19.56 11.23
N ASP A 114 -1.71 20.47 12.14
CA ASP A 114 -2.64 21.10 13.08
C ASP A 114 -3.30 22.36 12.49
N ASP A 115 -2.93 22.79 11.28
CA ASP A 115 -3.66 23.82 10.54
C ASP A 115 -5.09 23.35 10.24
N THR A 116 -6.04 24.29 10.32
CA THR A 116 -7.43 24.00 9.95
C THR A 116 -7.60 23.94 8.43
N VAL A 117 -8.60 23.19 7.98
CA VAL A 117 -9.00 23.14 6.55
C VAL A 117 -9.31 24.55 6.05
N ASP A 118 -10.02 25.35 6.85
CA ASP A 118 -10.44 26.71 6.48
C ASP A 118 -9.24 27.66 6.27
N LYS A 119 -8.14 27.48 6.98
CA LYS A 119 -6.89 28.24 6.76
C LYS A 119 -6.40 28.11 5.30
N TRP A 120 -6.49 26.92 4.75
CA TRP A 120 -5.98 26.62 3.40
C TRP A 120 -7.04 26.80 2.32
N LEU A 121 -8.28 26.45 2.61
CA LEU A 121 -9.42 26.42 1.70
C LEU A 121 -10.62 27.14 2.32
N PRO A 122 -10.55 28.47 2.48
CA PRO A 122 -11.58 29.27 3.16
C PRO A 122 -12.97 29.00 2.59
N GLY A 123 -13.93 28.69 3.48
CA GLY A 123 -15.33 28.48 3.12
C GLY A 123 -15.62 27.20 2.32
N LEU A 124 -14.64 26.33 2.03
CA LEU A 124 -14.87 25.10 1.29
C LEU A 124 -15.74 24.11 2.08
N VAL A 125 -15.42 23.92 3.37
CA VAL A 125 -16.14 23.00 4.26
C VAL A 125 -17.07 23.82 5.14
N ALA A 126 -18.30 23.99 4.68
CA ALA A 126 -19.32 24.76 5.37
C ALA A 126 -20.73 24.26 5.03
N GLY A 127 -21.68 24.47 5.93
CA GLY A 127 -23.09 24.10 5.74
C GLY A 127 -23.46 22.74 6.35
N GLN A 128 -24.73 22.55 6.64
CA GLN A 128 -25.31 21.34 7.27
C GLN A 128 -24.62 20.93 8.59
N GLY A 129 -23.99 21.88 9.30
CA GLY A 129 -23.22 21.59 10.51
C GLY A 129 -21.74 21.26 10.28
N ASN A 130 -21.28 21.16 9.03
CA ASN A 130 -19.86 21.04 8.70
C ASN A 130 -19.16 22.40 8.88
N ASP A 131 -17.97 22.40 9.48
CA ASP A 131 -17.20 23.63 9.74
C ASP A 131 -15.67 23.37 9.62
N GLY A 132 -15.11 23.79 8.49
CA GLY A 132 -13.67 23.64 8.18
C GLY A 132 -12.73 24.37 9.15
N ARG A 133 -13.23 25.33 9.94
CA ARG A 133 -12.45 26.03 10.99
C ARG A 133 -12.16 25.14 12.21
N ARG A 134 -12.88 24.03 12.36
CA ARG A 134 -12.79 23.09 13.47
C ARG A 134 -12.12 21.78 13.09
N ILE A 135 -11.77 21.60 11.81
CA ILE A 135 -11.22 20.37 11.26
C ILE A 135 -9.77 20.62 10.87
N THR A 136 -8.84 19.83 11.41
CA THR A 136 -7.41 19.92 11.09
C THR A 136 -7.02 19.01 9.91
N LEU A 137 -5.87 19.28 9.28
CA LEU A 137 -5.32 18.42 8.24
C LEU A 137 -5.01 17.01 8.79
N ARG A 138 -4.56 16.91 10.03
CA ARG A 138 -4.35 15.64 10.74
C ARG A 138 -5.64 14.82 10.82
N GLN A 139 -6.75 15.46 11.14
CA GLN A 139 -8.06 14.80 11.21
C GLN A 139 -8.57 14.34 9.84
N LEU A 140 -8.22 15.05 8.76
CA LEU A 140 -8.49 14.55 7.41
C LEU A 140 -7.72 13.26 7.15
N LEU A 141 -6.39 13.28 7.34
CA LEU A 141 -5.54 12.13 7.03
C LEU A 141 -5.85 10.90 7.89
N GLY A 142 -6.27 11.11 9.15
CA GLY A 142 -6.62 10.05 10.10
C GLY A 142 -8.09 9.62 10.08
N HIS A 143 -8.94 10.19 9.21
CA HIS A 143 -10.38 9.91 9.13
C HIS A 143 -11.14 10.20 10.44
N THR A 144 -10.71 11.21 11.19
CA THR A 144 -11.37 11.69 12.41
C THR A 144 -12.01 13.07 12.25
N SER A 145 -12.21 13.51 11.00
CA SER A 145 -12.79 14.82 10.67
C SER A 145 -14.30 14.90 10.91
N GLY A 146 -15.01 13.78 10.77
CA GLY A 146 -16.47 13.72 10.73
C GLY A 146 -17.08 14.15 9.39
N ILE A 147 -16.29 14.51 8.37
CA ILE A 147 -16.81 14.86 7.03
C ILE A 147 -17.40 13.62 6.36
N PRO A 148 -18.66 13.67 5.89
CA PRO A 148 -19.31 12.56 5.19
C PRO A 148 -18.53 12.11 3.95
N ASP A 149 -18.65 10.83 3.60
CA ASP A 149 -18.06 10.29 2.38
C ASP A 149 -18.97 10.55 1.18
N TYR A 150 -18.48 11.26 0.15
CA TYR A 150 -19.25 11.53 -1.08
C TYR A 150 -19.65 10.22 -1.79
N THR A 151 -18.90 9.13 -1.63
CA THR A 151 -19.23 7.84 -2.24
C THR A 151 -20.41 7.14 -1.56
N ALA A 152 -20.80 7.59 -0.36
CA ALA A 152 -21.99 7.10 0.34
C ALA A 152 -23.27 7.83 -0.07
N ASP A 153 -23.16 8.95 -0.80
CA ASP A 153 -24.32 9.72 -1.28
C ASP A 153 -25.16 8.87 -2.26
N PRO A 154 -26.48 8.76 -2.06
CA PRO A 154 -27.33 7.89 -2.87
C PRO A 154 -27.33 8.24 -4.37
N ASP A 155 -27.31 9.55 -4.71
CA ASP A 155 -27.32 9.99 -6.12
C ASP A 155 -25.96 9.67 -6.78
N PHE A 156 -24.86 9.88 -6.04
CA PHE A 156 -23.52 9.50 -6.53
C PHE A 156 -23.45 7.99 -6.77
N ARG A 157 -23.93 7.18 -5.83
CA ARG A 157 -23.95 5.72 -5.97
C ARG A 157 -24.77 5.28 -7.17
N ALA A 158 -26.00 5.77 -7.30
CA ALA A 158 -26.88 5.43 -8.42
C ALA A 158 -26.24 5.80 -9.76
N ARG A 159 -25.54 6.95 -9.84
CA ARG A 159 -24.96 7.46 -11.07
C ARG A 159 -23.65 6.77 -11.47
N TYR A 160 -22.79 6.37 -10.51
CA TYR A 160 -21.43 5.94 -10.82
C TYR A 160 -21.08 4.54 -10.35
N LEU A 161 -21.83 3.97 -9.39
CA LEU A 161 -21.51 2.70 -8.74
C LEU A 161 -22.55 1.59 -9.00
N THR A 162 -23.54 1.82 -9.83
CA THR A 162 -24.44 0.79 -10.38
C THR A 162 -24.05 0.49 -11.83
N GLU A 163 -24.42 -0.67 -12.38
CA GLU A 163 -24.10 -1.04 -13.75
C GLU A 163 -24.65 -0.01 -14.75
N ASP A 164 -25.94 0.32 -14.67
CA ASP A 164 -26.58 1.25 -15.58
C ASP A 164 -26.00 2.67 -15.47
N GLY A 165 -25.80 3.15 -14.25
CA GLY A 165 -25.17 4.44 -14.01
C GLY A 165 -23.74 4.49 -14.54
N PHE A 166 -22.92 3.48 -14.27
CA PHE A 166 -21.56 3.38 -14.76
C PHE A 166 -21.49 3.37 -16.28
N ARG A 167 -22.32 2.58 -16.96
CA ARG A 167 -22.37 2.54 -18.43
C ARG A 167 -22.59 3.91 -19.05
N GLN A 168 -23.41 4.74 -18.45
CA GLN A 168 -23.79 6.07 -18.95
C GLN A 168 -22.80 7.15 -18.53
N HIS A 169 -22.19 7.05 -17.34
CA HIS A 169 -21.52 8.16 -16.66
C HIS A 169 -20.05 7.95 -16.32
N ARG A 170 -19.47 6.78 -16.62
CA ARG A 170 -18.06 6.46 -16.25
C ARG A 170 -17.01 7.41 -16.79
N TYR A 171 -17.35 8.21 -17.79
CA TYR A 171 -16.47 9.20 -18.41
C TYR A 171 -16.83 10.64 -18.04
N ASP A 172 -17.80 10.84 -17.14
CA ASP A 172 -18.09 12.17 -16.60
C ASP A 172 -16.87 12.67 -15.82
N THR A 173 -16.50 13.93 -16.04
CA THR A 173 -15.43 14.58 -15.29
C THR A 173 -16.03 15.42 -14.16
N LEU A 174 -15.58 15.18 -12.93
CA LEU A 174 -15.96 15.93 -11.74
C LEU A 174 -14.78 16.74 -11.19
N ALA A 175 -14.98 18.03 -10.99
CA ALA A 175 -14.00 18.82 -10.25
C ALA A 175 -13.95 18.39 -8.76
N PRO A 176 -12.77 18.44 -8.08
CA PRO A 176 -12.68 18.09 -6.65
C PRO A 176 -13.69 18.81 -5.77
N ARG A 177 -14.00 20.10 -6.06
CA ARG A 177 -15.02 20.86 -5.34
C ARG A 177 -16.43 20.28 -5.49
N GLN A 178 -16.74 19.64 -6.60
CA GLN A 178 -18.05 18.99 -6.80
C GLN A 178 -18.16 17.73 -5.94
N LEU A 179 -17.09 16.93 -5.81
CA LEU A 179 -17.07 15.77 -4.90
C LEU A 179 -17.28 16.22 -3.44
N VAL A 180 -16.57 17.28 -3.02
CA VAL A 180 -16.74 17.86 -1.68
C VAL A 180 -18.17 18.38 -1.50
N ALA A 181 -18.74 19.08 -2.48
CA ALA A 181 -20.10 19.61 -2.40
C ALA A 181 -21.17 18.50 -2.28
N ILE A 182 -20.94 17.33 -2.91
CA ILE A 182 -21.81 16.15 -2.74
C ILE A 182 -21.82 15.70 -1.28
N ALA A 183 -20.64 15.53 -0.67
CA ALA A 183 -20.51 15.13 0.73
C ALA A 183 -21.19 16.13 1.68
N LEU A 184 -21.01 17.43 1.43
CA LEU A 184 -21.53 18.50 2.29
C LEU A 184 -23.05 18.74 2.16
N ARG A 185 -23.75 17.99 1.33
CA ARG A 185 -25.23 17.91 1.38
C ARG A 185 -25.72 17.22 2.65
N HIS A 186 -24.85 16.47 3.32
CA HIS A 186 -25.12 15.69 4.51
C HIS A 186 -24.53 16.33 5.77
N ALA A 187 -25.15 16.08 6.92
CA ALA A 187 -24.63 16.48 8.22
C ALA A 187 -23.33 15.70 8.53
N PRO A 188 -22.41 16.25 9.34
CA PRO A 188 -21.23 15.52 9.76
C PRO A 188 -21.59 14.23 10.50
N ASP A 189 -20.81 13.17 10.29
CA ASP A 189 -21.02 11.89 10.97
C ASP A 189 -20.82 11.99 12.49
N PHE A 190 -19.92 12.89 12.94
CA PHE A 190 -19.60 13.20 14.33
C PHE A 190 -18.82 14.50 14.43
N ALA A 191 -18.66 15.02 15.64
CA ALA A 191 -17.82 16.20 15.89
C ALA A 191 -16.34 15.88 15.63
N PRO A 192 -15.55 16.79 15.02
CA PRO A 192 -14.15 16.56 14.69
C PRO A 192 -13.33 16.05 15.88
N GLY A 193 -12.60 14.96 15.68
CA GLY A 193 -11.74 14.34 16.69
C GLY A 193 -12.43 13.40 17.68
N THR A 194 -13.77 13.25 17.65
CA THR A 194 -14.50 12.45 18.65
C THR A 194 -14.72 10.99 18.27
N SER A 195 -14.57 10.65 16.98
CA SER A 195 -14.75 9.29 16.47
C SER A 195 -13.92 9.07 15.21
N TRP A 196 -14.04 7.89 14.63
CA TRP A 196 -13.40 7.51 13.38
C TRP A 196 -14.43 7.01 12.37
N ARG A 197 -14.36 7.50 11.14
CA ARG A 197 -15.11 6.98 10.01
C ARG A 197 -14.37 7.29 8.71
N TYR A 198 -14.14 6.25 7.92
CA TYR A 198 -13.48 6.40 6.62
C TYR A 198 -14.28 7.32 5.70
N SER A 199 -13.61 8.28 5.07
CA SER A 199 -14.22 9.20 4.12
C SER A 199 -13.24 9.57 3.00
N ASN A 200 -13.61 9.24 1.76
CA ASN A 200 -12.84 9.63 0.58
C ASN A 200 -12.77 11.16 0.42
N THR A 201 -13.80 11.88 0.87
CA THR A 201 -13.85 13.35 0.85
C THR A 201 -12.65 13.97 1.56
N ASN A 202 -12.18 13.38 2.64
CA ASN A 202 -11.00 13.84 3.37
C ASN A 202 -9.77 13.95 2.47
N TYR A 203 -9.54 12.97 1.61
CA TYR A 203 -8.36 12.93 0.74
C TYR A 203 -8.54 13.73 -0.53
N VAL A 204 -9.77 13.93 -1.00
CA VAL A 204 -10.05 14.94 -2.03
C VAL A 204 -9.64 16.33 -1.51
N ILE A 205 -10.05 16.69 -0.29
CA ILE A 205 -9.66 17.95 0.37
C ILE A 205 -8.15 18.02 0.59
N ALA A 206 -7.52 16.93 1.04
CA ALA A 206 -6.06 16.83 1.23
C ALA A 206 -5.30 17.13 -0.08
N GLY A 207 -5.75 16.59 -1.22
CA GLY A 207 -5.22 16.93 -2.53
C GLY A 207 -5.33 18.42 -2.86
N MET A 208 -6.48 19.03 -2.60
CA MET A 208 -6.69 20.47 -2.79
C MET A 208 -5.78 21.31 -1.87
N VAL A 209 -5.50 20.84 -0.63
CA VAL A 209 -4.55 21.52 0.28
C VAL A 209 -3.13 21.45 -0.28
N ILE A 210 -2.70 20.30 -0.82
CA ILE A 210 -1.40 20.19 -1.50
C ILE A 210 -1.29 21.24 -2.62
N GLU A 211 -2.32 21.36 -3.46
CA GLU A 211 -2.33 22.34 -4.55
C GLU A 211 -2.24 23.78 -4.04
N LYS A 212 -3.00 24.11 -2.99
CA LYS A 212 -2.98 25.43 -2.40
C LYS A 212 -1.63 25.77 -1.76
N ALA A 213 -1.03 24.81 -1.05
CA ALA A 213 0.24 24.98 -0.36
C ALA A 213 1.44 25.09 -1.33
N THR A 214 1.35 24.45 -2.49
CA THR A 214 2.49 24.35 -3.42
C THR A 214 2.35 25.21 -4.67
N GLY A 215 1.13 25.57 -5.06
CA GLY A 215 0.83 26.20 -6.36
C GLY A 215 0.95 25.24 -7.55
N ARG A 216 1.06 23.92 -7.29
CA ARG A 216 1.16 22.85 -8.29
C ARG A 216 0.04 21.84 -8.08
N SER A 217 -0.35 21.10 -9.13
CA SER A 217 -1.32 20.02 -8.97
C SER A 217 -0.81 18.95 -7.99
N TYR A 218 -1.72 18.31 -7.23
CA TYR A 218 -1.35 17.19 -6.34
C TYR A 218 -0.67 16.06 -7.12
N ALA A 219 -1.12 15.83 -8.37
CA ALA A 219 -0.50 14.86 -9.28
C ALA A 219 0.96 15.21 -9.60
N GLY A 220 1.24 16.50 -9.89
CA GLY A 220 2.60 16.98 -10.12
C GLY A 220 3.48 16.87 -8.87
N GLU A 221 2.94 17.13 -7.68
CA GLU A 221 3.69 16.98 -6.42
C GLU A 221 4.00 15.52 -6.09
N ILE A 222 3.05 14.59 -6.27
CA ILE A 222 3.31 13.15 -6.12
C ILE A 222 4.38 12.69 -7.11
N THR A 223 4.27 13.10 -8.38
CA THR A 223 5.23 12.73 -9.43
C THR A 223 6.64 13.17 -9.05
N ARG A 224 6.81 14.46 -8.76
CA ARG A 224 8.12 15.05 -8.47
C ARG A 224 8.75 14.56 -7.18
N ARG A 225 7.93 14.32 -6.13
CA ARG A 225 8.42 13.98 -4.78
C ARG A 225 8.60 12.49 -4.56
N LEU A 226 7.81 11.66 -5.23
CA LEU A 226 7.75 10.23 -4.95
C LEU A 226 8.04 9.39 -6.20
N ILE A 227 7.34 9.62 -7.31
CA ILE A 227 7.45 8.77 -8.51
C ILE A 227 8.84 8.87 -9.13
N GLU A 228 9.28 10.10 -9.44
CA GLU A 228 10.59 10.32 -10.09
C GLU A 228 11.78 9.91 -9.22
N PRO A 229 11.88 10.34 -7.93
CA PRO A 229 13.03 9.98 -7.08
C PRO A 229 13.13 8.48 -6.81
N LEU A 230 12.00 7.78 -6.69
CA LEU A 230 11.97 6.34 -6.46
C LEU A 230 11.99 5.53 -7.76
N ARG A 231 11.96 6.19 -8.93
CA ARG A 231 11.89 5.55 -10.25
C ARG A 231 10.71 4.56 -10.37
N LEU A 232 9.52 5.01 -9.96
CA LEU A 232 8.29 4.22 -10.05
C LEU A 232 7.73 4.33 -11.50
N THR A 233 8.31 3.53 -12.40
CA THR A 233 8.07 3.67 -13.85
C THR A 233 6.71 3.17 -14.32
N ALA A 234 6.06 2.34 -13.52
CA ALA A 234 4.70 1.86 -13.75
C ALA A 234 3.63 2.73 -13.07
N THR A 235 4.05 3.65 -12.17
CA THR A 235 3.16 4.46 -11.36
C THR A 235 2.84 5.79 -12.03
N SER A 236 1.56 6.17 -12.00
CA SER A 236 1.09 7.46 -12.53
C SER A 236 -0.10 8.00 -11.74
N VAL A 237 -0.30 9.30 -11.83
CA VAL A 237 -1.49 10.00 -11.32
C VAL A 237 -2.25 10.52 -12.54
N PRO A 238 -3.22 9.77 -13.09
CA PRO A 238 -3.90 10.17 -14.31
C PRO A 238 -4.78 11.41 -14.07
N VAL A 239 -4.77 12.32 -15.04
CA VAL A 239 -5.61 13.50 -15.08
C VAL A 239 -6.35 13.48 -16.42
N GLY A 240 -7.63 13.10 -16.40
CA GLY A 240 -8.47 13.02 -17.59
C GLY A 240 -8.24 11.81 -18.50
N GLN A 241 -7.24 10.95 -18.25
CA GLN A 241 -7.04 9.71 -19.00
C GLN A 241 -7.84 8.59 -18.35
N SER A 242 -8.87 8.08 -19.04
CA SER A 242 -9.76 7.03 -18.53
C SER A 242 -9.20 5.61 -18.62
N GLY A 243 -8.18 5.38 -19.43
CA GLY A 243 -7.54 4.06 -19.61
C GLY A 243 -6.42 3.78 -18.62
N VAL A 244 -5.99 2.51 -18.57
CA VAL A 244 -4.78 2.09 -17.86
C VAL A 244 -3.65 1.89 -18.88
N PRO A 245 -2.46 2.52 -18.70
CA PRO A 245 -1.33 2.37 -19.62
C PRO A 245 -0.84 0.91 -19.70
N ARG A 246 -0.45 0.48 -20.90
CA ARG A 246 0.10 -0.88 -21.10
C ARG A 246 1.55 -1.01 -20.60
N PRO A 247 1.99 -2.21 -20.18
CA PRO A 247 1.18 -3.43 -20.01
C PRO A 247 0.17 -3.27 -18.88
N SER A 248 -1.01 -3.87 -19.02
CA SER A 248 -2.05 -3.82 -18.00
C SER A 248 -2.97 -5.02 -18.11
N SER A 249 -3.59 -5.42 -16.99
CA SER A 249 -4.80 -6.25 -16.99
C SER A 249 -6.04 -5.41 -17.29
N ARG A 250 -7.16 -6.10 -17.47
CA ARG A 250 -8.49 -5.52 -17.39
C ARG A 250 -8.94 -5.47 -15.93
N ALA A 251 -9.97 -4.69 -15.67
CA ALA A 251 -10.64 -4.60 -14.39
C ALA A 251 -12.12 -4.98 -14.59
N TYR A 252 -12.65 -5.82 -13.73
CA TYR A 252 -13.98 -6.41 -13.87
C TYR A 252 -14.81 -6.20 -12.62
N SER A 253 -16.11 -5.94 -12.77
CA SER A 253 -17.05 -5.80 -11.66
C SER A 253 -18.36 -6.52 -11.98
N THR A 254 -19.01 -7.03 -10.94
CA THR A 254 -20.40 -7.52 -11.01
C THR A 254 -21.39 -6.51 -10.44
N PHE A 255 -20.90 -5.38 -9.94
CA PHE A 255 -21.62 -4.23 -9.31
C PHE A 255 -22.42 -4.58 -8.06
N ASP A 256 -23.08 -5.73 -8.02
CA ASP A 256 -23.90 -6.21 -6.90
C ASP A 256 -23.22 -7.28 -6.03
N GLY A 257 -21.96 -7.63 -6.38
CA GLY A 257 -21.21 -8.69 -5.70
C GLY A 257 -21.70 -10.11 -6.00
N SER A 258 -22.64 -10.28 -6.96
CA SER A 258 -23.13 -11.60 -7.34
C SER A 258 -22.13 -12.35 -8.22
N VAL A 259 -22.25 -13.67 -8.28
CA VAL A 259 -21.52 -14.52 -9.24
C VAL A 259 -22.27 -14.47 -10.57
N GLY A 260 -21.98 -13.44 -11.39
CA GLY A 260 -22.53 -13.25 -12.73
C GLY A 260 -21.44 -13.11 -13.79
N GLU A 261 -21.82 -12.78 -15.02
CA GLU A 261 -20.83 -12.39 -16.03
C GLU A 261 -20.25 -11.03 -15.67
N PRO A 262 -18.93 -10.94 -15.40
CA PRO A 262 -18.31 -9.71 -14.98
C PRO A 262 -18.24 -8.69 -16.13
N TYR A 263 -18.58 -7.45 -15.84
CA TYR A 263 -18.50 -6.34 -16.77
C TYR A 263 -17.09 -5.71 -16.75
N ASP A 264 -16.53 -5.40 -17.93
CA ASP A 264 -15.24 -4.69 -18.07
C ASP A 264 -15.39 -3.21 -17.68
N VAL A 265 -14.83 -2.86 -16.52
CA VAL A 265 -14.84 -1.51 -15.95
C VAL A 265 -13.47 -0.82 -16.03
N THR A 266 -12.55 -1.32 -16.84
CA THR A 266 -11.17 -0.80 -16.97
C THR A 266 -11.13 0.69 -17.27
N GLY A 267 -12.04 1.16 -18.15
CA GLY A 267 -12.13 2.56 -18.55
C GLY A 267 -13.09 3.34 -17.66
N LEU A 268 -12.56 4.25 -16.84
CA LEU A 268 -13.34 5.22 -16.05
C LEU A 268 -12.56 6.53 -15.90
N ASP A 269 -13.26 7.66 -15.74
CA ASP A 269 -12.61 8.94 -15.52
C ASP A 269 -11.99 8.98 -14.10
N PRO A 270 -10.69 9.27 -13.95
CA PRO A 270 -9.99 9.26 -12.67
C PRO A 270 -10.50 10.33 -11.70
N SER A 271 -11.20 11.37 -12.19
CA SER A 271 -11.76 12.43 -11.35
C SER A 271 -12.85 11.94 -10.40
N LEU A 272 -13.48 10.78 -10.69
CA LEU A 272 -14.47 10.16 -9.79
C LEU A 272 -13.85 9.76 -8.43
N ALA A 273 -12.54 9.52 -8.38
CA ALA A 273 -11.80 9.21 -7.17
C ALA A 273 -10.80 10.31 -6.77
N ALA A 274 -10.29 11.09 -7.73
CA ALA A 274 -9.32 12.18 -7.54
C ALA A 274 -8.16 11.76 -6.60
N ALA A 275 -7.75 12.62 -5.66
CA ALA A 275 -6.68 12.35 -4.71
C ALA A 275 -7.00 11.25 -3.67
N SER A 276 -8.23 10.74 -3.64
CA SER A 276 -8.59 9.64 -2.74
C SER A 276 -8.33 8.25 -3.32
N GLY A 277 -8.20 8.11 -4.69
CA GLY A 277 -8.13 6.78 -5.27
C GLY A 277 -7.75 6.67 -6.76
N ALA A 278 -7.30 7.75 -7.41
CA ALA A 278 -7.16 7.78 -8.87
C ALA A 278 -5.88 7.12 -9.41
N MET A 279 -4.86 6.84 -8.59
CA MET A 279 -3.55 6.41 -9.08
C MET A 279 -3.57 5.02 -9.73
N ILE A 280 -2.62 4.83 -10.61
CA ILE A 280 -2.31 3.57 -11.29
C ILE A 280 -0.87 3.20 -10.91
N SER A 281 -0.62 1.90 -10.68
CA SER A 281 0.72 1.36 -10.41
C SER A 281 0.80 -0.11 -10.82
N ASP A 282 1.92 -0.75 -10.54
CA ASP A 282 2.10 -2.19 -10.47
C ASP A 282 2.58 -2.62 -9.07
N SER A 283 2.62 -3.93 -8.83
CA SER A 283 3.02 -4.45 -7.51
C SER A 283 4.48 -4.16 -7.18
N ALA A 284 5.38 -4.13 -8.16
CA ALA A 284 6.81 -3.88 -7.93
C ALA A 284 7.10 -2.41 -7.52
N ASP A 285 6.39 -1.46 -8.11
CA ASP A 285 6.51 -0.06 -7.73
C ASP A 285 5.89 0.22 -6.36
N LEU A 286 4.76 -0.42 -6.03
CA LEU A 286 4.15 -0.34 -4.70
C LEU A 286 5.10 -0.87 -3.62
N ASP A 287 5.73 -2.02 -3.84
CA ASP A 287 6.75 -2.56 -2.92
C ASP A 287 7.92 -1.59 -2.73
N ARG A 288 8.41 -0.99 -3.82
CA ARG A 288 9.49 0.00 -3.77
C ARG A 288 9.09 1.24 -2.97
N PHE A 289 7.85 1.71 -3.13
CA PHE A 289 7.32 2.85 -2.39
C PHE A 289 7.18 2.52 -0.89
N TYR A 290 6.54 1.39 -0.54
CA TYR A 290 6.35 0.99 0.87
C TYR A 290 7.68 0.71 1.57
N ALA A 291 8.64 0.05 0.90
CA ALA A 291 9.99 -0.15 1.42
C ALA A 291 10.71 1.19 1.67
N ALA A 292 10.50 2.19 0.81
CA ALA A 292 11.09 3.52 0.98
C ALA A 292 10.44 4.29 2.14
N LEU A 293 9.11 4.24 2.24
CA LEU A 293 8.34 4.95 3.26
C LEU A 293 8.65 4.40 4.66
N LEU A 294 8.51 3.10 4.85
CA LEU A 294 8.64 2.46 6.15
C LEU A 294 10.11 2.25 6.56
N GLY A 295 11.01 2.17 5.57
CA GLY A 295 12.45 2.21 5.79
C GLY A 295 13.02 3.61 6.10
N GLY A 296 12.16 4.64 6.28
CA GLY A 296 12.57 5.97 6.72
C GLY A 296 13.26 6.83 5.67
N ARG A 297 13.16 6.48 4.37
CA ARG A 297 13.82 7.24 3.29
C ARG A 297 13.02 8.43 2.78
N LEU A 298 11.71 8.48 3.05
CA LEU A 298 10.81 9.50 2.51
C LEU A 298 10.43 10.58 3.50
N LEU A 299 10.50 10.29 4.79
CA LEU A 299 10.06 11.18 5.87
C LEU A 299 11.12 11.26 6.96
N PRO A 300 11.36 12.45 7.56
CA PRO A 300 12.14 12.57 8.79
C PRO A 300 11.50 11.77 9.93
N ALA A 301 12.27 11.46 10.97
CA ALA A 301 11.84 10.62 12.08
C ALA A 301 10.54 11.12 12.76
N ARG A 302 10.38 12.43 12.93
CA ARG A 302 9.17 13.03 13.48
C ARG A 302 7.94 12.69 12.62
N GLN A 303 7.97 13.01 11.35
CA GLN A 303 6.84 12.78 10.43
C GLN A 303 6.58 11.29 10.23
N SER A 304 7.61 10.46 10.23
CA SER A 304 7.46 9.00 10.23
C SER A 304 6.77 8.48 11.50
N GLY A 305 7.02 9.10 12.65
CA GLY A 305 6.28 8.82 13.89
C GLY A 305 4.82 9.27 13.82
N GLU A 306 4.56 10.46 13.27
CA GLU A 306 3.20 10.99 13.08
C GLU A 306 2.38 10.12 12.11
N LEU A 307 2.97 9.69 10.99
CA LEU A 307 2.35 8.75 10.04
C LEU A 307 1.81 7.50 10.76
N ARG A 308 2.56 7.01 11.74
CA ARG A 308 2.28 5.77 12.51
C ARG A 308 1.49 5.99 13.78
N THR A 309 1.11 7.22 14.12
CA THR A 309 0.23 7.50 15.26
C THR A 309 -1.19 7.08 14.90
N THR A 310 -1.67 5.99 15.51
CA THR A 310 -2.91 5.33 15.10
C THR A 310 -4.06 5.58 16.07
N VAL A 311 -5.27 5.57 15.52
CA VAL A 311 -6.54 5.50 16.27
C VAL A 311 -7.20 4.14 16.09
N ALA A 312 -7.98 3.71 17.08
CA ALA A 312 -8.74 2.46 16.99
C ALA A 312 -9.90 2.60 16.01
N ILE A 313 -10.22 1.52 15.31
CA ILE A 313 -11.39 1.40 14.45
C ILE A 313 -12.44 0.59 15.19
N ALA A 314 -13.61 1.15 15.41
CA ALA A 314 -14.71 0.43 16.08
C ALA A 314 -15.11 -0.81 15.27
N GLY A 315 -15.20 -1.95 15.93
CA GLY A 315 -15.54 -3.22 15.29
C GLY A 315 -14.39 -3.95 14.57
N ALA A 316 -13.18 -3.36 14.54
CA ALA A 316 -12.00 -3.94 13.90
C ALA A 316 -10.80 -3.97 14.87
N PRO A 317 -10.77 -4.87 15.88
CA PRO A 317 -9.77 -4.84 16.94
C PRO A 317 -8.33 -5.08 16.44
N ASP A 318 -8.19 -5.75 15.31
CA ASP A 318 -6.89 -6.09 14.70
C ASP A 318 -6.38 -5.03 13.72
N VAL A 319 -7.11 -3.92 13.56
CA VAL A 319 -6.74 -2.84 12.63
C VAL A 319 -6.81 -1.49 13.35
N ARG A 320 -5.77 -0.70 13.19
CA ARG A 320 -5.71 0.69 13.66
C ARG A 320 -5.35 1.60 12.50
N TYR A 321 -5.91 2.78 12.42
CA TYR A 321 -5.66 3.72 11.32
C TYR A 321 -4.71 4.85 11.76
N GLY A 322 -3.64 5.05 10.98
CA GLY A 322 -2.70 6.17 11.10
C GLY A 322 -3.04 7.33 10.16
N LEU A 323 -2.05 7.92 9.52
CA LEU A 323 -2.24 8.99 8.54
C LEU A 323 -2.08 8.43 7.11
N GLY A 324 -3.16 7.90 6.54
CA GLY A 324 -3.14 7.24 5.22
C GLY A 324 -2.45 5.89 5.21
N LEU A 325 -2.36 5.25 6.35
CA LEU A 325 -1.72 3.96 6.57
C LEU A 325 -2.39 3.26 7.75
N MET A 326 -2.47 1.94 7.73
CA MET A 326 -3.05 1.11 8.79
C MET A 326 -1.98 0.23 9.42
N ASP A 327 -2.04 0.05 10.74
CA ASP A 327 -1.39 -1.06 11.46
C ASP A 327 -2.39 -2.21 11.54
N ARG A 328 -2.06 -3.34 10.94
CA ARG A 328 -2.87 -4.55 10.98
C ARG A 328 -2.11 -5.67 11.71
N ARG A 329 -2.76 -6.26 12.69
CA ARG A 329 -2.31 -7.50 13.34
C ARG A 329 -2.84 -8.69 12.55
N LEU A 330 -1.93 -9.53 12.05
CA LEU A 330 -2.25 -10.76 11.32
C LEU A 330 -2.59 -11.91 12.25
N SER A 331 -3.09 -13.03 11.71
CA SER A 331 -3.55 -14.19 12.47
C SER A 331 -2.49 -14.79 13.39
N CYS A 332 -1.22 -14.72 13.04
CA CYS A 332 -0.08 -15.17 13.85
C CYS A 332 0.45 -14.11 14.84
N GLY A 333 -0.21 -12.95 14.95
CA GLY A 333 0.21 -11.87 15.84
C GLY A 333 1.27 -10.92 15.26
N VAL A 334 1.75 -11.17 14.05
CA VAL A 334 2.66 -10.25 13.34
C VAL A 334 1.90 -8.99 12.97
N HIS A 335 2.54 -7.82 13.13
CA HIS A 335 2.01 -6.53 12.72
C HIS A 335 2.62 -6.11 11.38
N VAL A 336 1.76 -5.68 10.46
CA VAL A 336 2.15 -5.10 9.18
C VAL A 336 1.54 -3.72 9.01
N TRP A 337 2.32 -2.80 8.44
CA TRP A 337 1.84 -1.51 7.99
C TRP A 337 1.29 -1.64 6.57
N THR A 338 0.03 -1.31 6.38
CA THR A 338 -0.69 -1.63 5.14
C THR A 338 -1.68 -0.52 4.76
N HIS A 339 -2.16 -0.54 3.55
CA HIS A 339 -3.42 0.04 3.13
C HIS A 339 -4.07 -0.86 2.08
N THR A 340 -5.39 -0.90 2.07
CA THR A 340 -6.16 -1.55 1.00
C THR A 340 -6.50 -0.54 -0.10
N GLY A 341 -6.80 -1.02 -1.28
CA GLY A 341 -7.18 -0.19 -2.40
C GLY A 341 -8.32 -0.81 -3.19
N ASP A 342 -9.52 -0.30 -2.99
CA ASP A 342 -10.71 -0.74 -3.71
C ASP A 342 -11.19 0.37 -4.63
N ILE A 343 -11.39 0.02 -5.88
CA ILE A 343 -12.03 0.82 -6.91
C ILE A 343 -12.72 -0.16 -7.86
N LEU A 344 -13.77 0.26 -8.55
CA LEU A 344 -14.50 -0.63 -9.46
C LEU A 344 -13.56 -1.51 -10.29
N GLY A 345 -13.71 -2.82 -10.13
CA GLY A 345 -12.97 -3.84 -10.83
C GLY A 345 -11.54 -4.09 -10.36
N SER A 346 -11.10 -3.47 -9.27
CA SER A 346 -9.72 -3.65 -8.79
C SER A 346 -9.65 -3.62 -7.27
N THR A 347 -9.20 -4.72 -6.68
CA THR A 347 -8.91 -4.83 -5.25
C THR A 347 -7.42 -5.00 -5.05
N SER A 348 -6.79 -4.15 -4.28
CA SER A 348 -5.34 -4.11 -4.06
C SER A 348 -5.00 -4.04 -2.59
N VAL A 349 -3.83 -4.55 -2.24
CA VAL A 349 -3.22 -4.34 -0.93
C VAL A 349 -1.72 -4.12 -1.11
N ALA A 350 -1.16 -3.20 -0.35
CA ALA A 350 0.27 -3.13 -0.13
C ALA A 350 0.56 -3.16 1.37
N ALA A 351 1.52 -3.95 1.77
CA ALA A 351 1.89 -4.17 3.17
C ALA A 351 3.40 -4.24 3.35
N SER A 352 3.87 -3.93 4.55
CA SER A 352 5.28 -4.02 4.89
C SER A 352 5.49 -4.23 6.39
N THR A 353 6.58 -4.86 6.76
CA THR A 353 7.12 -4.79 8.13
C THR A 353 7.48 -3.34 8.49
N SER A 354 7.58 -3.06 9.78
CA SER A 354 7.81 -1.70 10.30
C SER A 354 9.15 -1.08 9.87
N ASP A 355 10.10 -1.89 9.43
CA ASP A 355 11.42 -1.49 8.95
C ASP A 355 11.53 -1.38 7.42
N GLY A 356 10.46 -1.70 6.69
CA GLY A 356 10.42 -1.67 5.22
C GLY A 356 11.21 -2.78 4.53
N ARG A 357 11.62 -3.83 5.25
CA ARG A 357 12.49 -4.89 4.72
C ARG A 357 11.75 -6.06 4.10
N HIS A 358 10.52 -6.32 4.56
CA HIS A 358 9.64 -7.31 3.97
C HIS A 358 8.37 -6.60 3.51
N THR A 359 8.18 -6.49 2.20
CA THR A 359 7.04 -5.85 1.57
C THR A 359 6.30 -6.83 0.68
N LEU A 360 4.99 -6.62 0.59
CA LEU A 360 4.11 -7.34 -0.32
C LEU A 360 3.16 -6.35 -0.96
N ALA A 361 2.98 -6.45 -2.29
CA ALA A 361 1.89 -5.78 -2.99
C ALA A 361 1.15 -6.78 -3.87
N LEU A 362 -0.17 -6.77 -3.78
CA LEU A 362 -1.04 -7.64 -4.56
C LEU A 362 -2.17 -6.86 -5.22
N ASN A 363 -2.71 -7.45 -6.29
CA ASN A 363 -3.93 -6.98 -6.94
C ASN A 363 -4.75 -8.14 -7.47
N PHE A 364 -6.06 -8.03 -7.28
CA PHE A 364 -7.09 -8.80 -7.96
C PHE A 364 -7.77 -7.91 -9.00
N ASP A 365 -7.97 -8.40 -10.21
CA ASP A 365 -8.64 -7.68 -11.29
C ASP A 365 -10.17 -7.88 -11.28
N GLY A 366 -10.72 -8.04 -10.08
CA GLY A 366 -12.13 -8.10 -9.73
C GLY A 366 -12.37 -7.54 -8.33
N ASP A 367 -13.62 -7.13 -8.05
CA ASP A 367 -14.00 -6.46 -6.79
C ASP A 367 -15.09 -7.21 -5.99
N TRP A 368 -15.45 -8.45 -6.37
CA TRP A 368 -16.52 -9.22 -5.73
C TRP A 368 -16.06 -10.50 -5.03
N ALA A 369 -14.80 -10.90 -5.19
CA ALA A 369 -14.26 -12.15 -4.64
C ALA A 369 -12.78 -12.00 -4.29
N GLY A 370 -12.21 -13.04 -3.69
CA GLY A 370 -10.82 -13.06 -3.24
C GLY A 370 -10.67 -12.55 -1.79
N ASP A 371 -9.70 -13.11 -1.08
CA ASP A 371 -9.37 -12.72 0.29
C ASP A 371 -7.92 -12.19 0.34
N THR A 372 -7.79 -10.87 0.38
CA THR A 372 -6.47 -10.21 0.46
C THR A 372 -5.79 -10.48 1.79
N THR A 373 -6.56 -10.69 2.87
CA THR A 373 -6.00 -11.02 4.20
C THR A 373 -5.40 -12.41 4.22
N ALA A 374 -6.03 -13.38 3.54
CA ALA A 374 -5.47 -14.72 3.40
C ALA A 374 -4.12 -14.72 2.68
N VAL A 375 -3.93 -13.83 1.69
CA VAL A 375 -2.62 -13.69 1.02
C VAL A 375 -1.58 -13.05 1.95
N LEU A 376 -1.96 -12.05 2.75
CA LEU A 376 -1.07 -11.47 3.78
C LEU A 376 -0.68 -12.51 4.84
N ASP A 377 -1.65 -13.27 5.37
CA ASP A 377 -1.39 -14.33 6.35
C ASP A 377 -0.49 -15.43 5.76
N ALA A 378 -0.72 -15.81 4.51
CA ALA A 378 0.11 -16.79 3.83
C ALA A 378 1.57 -16.34 3.72
N GLU A 379 1.81 -15.07 3.40
CA GLU A 379 3.16 -14.53 3.23
C GLU A 379 3.86 -14.30 4.57
N TYR A 380 3.22 -13.59 5.49
CA TYR A 380 3.88 -13.14 6.73
C TYR A 380 3.79 -14.17 7.86
N CYS A 381 2.85 -15.11 7.79
CA CYS A 381 2.64 -16.15 8.82
C CYS A 381 3.00 -17.57 8.35
N GLY A 382 3.26 -17.77 7.05
CA GLY A 382 3.55 -19.09 6.49
C GLY A 382 2.36 -20.05 6.44
N THR A 383 1.15 -19.58 6.78
CA THR A 383 -0.07 -20.39 6.79
C THR A 383 -1.17 -19.64 6.05
N ALA A 384 -1.93 -20.35 5.19
CA ALA A 384 -3.22 -19.82 4.77
C ALA A 384 -4.14 -19.82 6.00
N GLY A 385 -4.46 -18.62 6.52
CA GLY A 385 -5.43 -18.46 7.59
C GLY A 385 -6.80 -19.05 7.22
N PRO A 386 -7.67 -19.33 8.19
CA PRO A 386 -9.05 -19.68 7.89
C PRO A 386 -9.72 -18.53 7.13
N PRO A 387 -10.58 -18.80 6.13
CA PRO A 387 -11.22 -17.76 5.33
C PRO A 387 -11.98 -16.79 6.24
N THR A 388 -11.61 -15.52 6.20
CA THR A 388 -12.36 -14.44 6.83
C THR A 388 -13.66 -14.22 6.04
N ARG A 389 -14.79 -14.09 6.75
CA ARG A 389 -16.07 -13.80 6.09
C ARG A 389 -15.98 -12.44 5.37
N PRO A 390 -16.55 -12.31 4.17
CA PRO A 390 -16.61 -11.02 3.49
C PRO A 390 -17.33 -10.01 4.39
N HIS A 391 -16.74 -8.84 4.54
CA HIS A 391 -17.37 -7.71 5.21
C HIS A 391 -18.47 -7.15 4.29
N ASN A 392 -19.73 -7.36 4.70
CA ASN A 392 -20.89 -6.67 4.13
C ASN A 392 -20.85 -5.16 4.43
#